data_f962b129bdfca08172c2d3df142424e1
#
_entry.id   f962b129bdfca08172c2d3df142424e1
#
_cell.length_a   1.000
_cell.length_b   1.000
_cell.length_c   1.000
_cell.angle_alpha   90.00
_cell.angle_beta   90.00
_cell.angle_gamma   90.00
#
_symmetry.space_group_name_H-M   'P 1'
#
loop_
_entity.id
_entity.type
_entity.pdbx_description
1 polymer ?
#
loop_
_entity_poly.entity_id
_entity_poly.type
_entity_poly.pdbx_seq_one_letter_code
_entity_poly.pdbx_strand_id
1 'polypeptide(L)'
;MPENPEFMQLLEKMREIHSKKVEDYSSVGHYENFTRQAELMKWFKIDIDKAFVGLIGVKLARLATLLDKTNSPNYESIDDSFLDLTTYCGLWASYHAWAKKQRSLGDFVNRNVVLGKIEEVPGY
;
A
#
# COMPACT_ATOMS: atom_id res chain seq x y z
N MET A 1 -26.39 -11.23 8.24
CA MET A 1 -26.24 -9.96 8.97
C MET A 1 -25.99 -8.83 8.00
N PRO A 2 -26.59 -7.66 8.22
CA PRO A 2 -26.26 -6.51 7.40
C PRO A 2 -24.79 -6.11 7.59
N GLU A 3 -24.23 -5.50 6.57
CA GLU A 3 -22.86 -4.98 6.65
C GLU A 3 -22.79 -3.85 7.67
N ASN A 4 -21.59 -3.71 8.27
CA ASN A 4 -21.34 -2.64 9.23
C ASN A 4 -21.32 -1.29 8.50
N PRO A 5 -22.27 -0.38 8.78
CA PRO A 5 -22.39 0.86 8.02
C PRO A 5 -21.19 1.79 8.18
N GLU A 6 -20.60 1.86 9.36
CA GLU A 6 -19.42 2.71 9.60
C GLU A 6 -18.21 2.18 8.84
N PHE A 7 -18.05 0.87 8.78
CA PHE A 7 -16.97 0.25 8.02
C PHE A 7 -17.17 0.46 6.51
N MET A 8 -18.38 0.35 6.01
CA MET A 8 -18.68 0.59 4.60
C MET A 8 -18.44 2.05 4.22
N GLN A 9 -18.76 3.00 5.09
CA GLN A 9 -18.45 4.41 4.88
C GLN A 9 -16.94 4.66 4.83
N LEU A 10 -16.17 4.00 5.70
CA LEU A 10 -14.70 4.09 5.68
C LEU A 10 -14.14 3.57 4.36
N LEU A 11 -14.60 2.43 3.88
CA LEU A 11 -14.17 1.85 2.60
C LEU A 11 -14.44 2.82 1.45
N GLU A 12 -15.62 3.44 1.41
CA GLU A 12 -15.97 4.41 0.37
C GLU A 12 -15.08 5.64 0.41
N LYS A 13 -14.79 6.14 1.60
CA LYS A 13 -13.88 7.28 1.79
C LYS A 13 -12.47 6.95 1.31
N MET A 14 -11.97 5.76 1.61
CA MET A 14 -10.68 5.28 1.11
C MET A 14 -10.67 5.22 -0.42
N ARG A 15 -11.74 4.74 -1.02
CA ARG A 15 -11.91 4.67 -2.47
C ARG A 15 -11.86 6.04 -3.12
N GLU A 16 -12.57 7.03 -2.56
CA GLU A 16 -12.58 8.40 -3.07
C GLU A 16 -11.19 9.03 -3.05
N ILE A 17 -10.48 8.89 -1.93
CA ILE A 17 -9.12 9.42 -1.78
C ILE A 17 -8.18 8.74 -2.77
N HIS A 18 -8.27 7.43 -2.90
CA HIS A 18 -7.43 6.67 -3.84
C HIS A 18 -7.69 7.12 -5.27
N SER A 19 -8.94 7.29 -5.68
CA SER A 19 -9.31 7.72 -7.02
C SER A 19 -8.72 9.11 -7.36
N LYS A 20 -8.74 10.03 -6.41
CA LYS A 20 -8.12 11.37 -6.58
C LYS A 20 -6.60 11.28 -6.73
N LYS A 21 -5.95 10.44 -5.93
CA LYS A 21 -4.49 10.28 -5.99
C LYS A 21 -4.04 9.59 -7.28
N VAL A 22 -4.83 8.67 -7.80
CA VAL A 22 -4.54 8.00 -9.08
C VAL A 22 -4.50 9.00 -10.22
N GLU A 23 -5.35 10.02 -10.23
CA GLU A 23 -5.29 11.08 -11.23
C GLU A 23 -3.93 11.81 -11.23
N ASP A 24 -3.37 12.04 -10.05
CA ASP A 24 -2.07 12.72 -9.90
C ASP A 24 -0.89 11.84 -10.33
N TYR A 25 -1.01 10.52 -10.25
CA TYR A 25 0.06 9.56 -10.56
C TYR A 25 -0.23 8.71 -11.80
N SER A 26 -1.19 9.10 -12.61
CA SER A 26 -1.71 8.28 -13.71
C SER A 26 -0.72 8.02 -14.85
N SER A 27 0.36 8.78 -14.95
CA SER A 27 1.39 8.61 -16.01
C SER A 27 2.27 7.39 -15.79
N VAL A 28 2.23 6.75 -14.62
CA VAL A 28 3.04 5.60 -14.26
C VAL A 28 2.14 4.45 -13.78
N GLY A 29 2.67 3.24 -13.76
CA GLY A 29 1.94 2.07 -13.24
C GLY A 29 1.56 2.25 -11.77
N HIS A 30 0.50 1.56 -11.34
CA HIS A 30 -0.04 1.67 -9.98
C HIS A 30 1.01 1.46 -8.88
N TYR A 31 2.00 0.61 -9.12
CA TYR A 31 3.01 0.25 -8.14
C TYR A 31 4.40 0.78 -8.47
N GLU A 32 4.52 1.63 -9.49
CA GLU A 32 5.84 2.11 -9.92
C GLU A 32 6.52 2.96 -8.85
N ASN A 33 5.77 3.79 -8.13
CA ASN A 33 6.32 4.56 -7.02
C ASN A 33 6.89 3.65 -5.92
N PHE A 34 6.21 2.55 -5.62
CA PHE A 34 6.71 1.57 -4.64
C PHE A 34 7.95 0.87 -5.16
N THR A 35 7.98 0.53 -6.44
CA THR A 35 9.14 -0.11 -7.08
C THR A 35 10.35 0.82 -7.06
N ARG A 36 10.18 2.08 -7.43
CA ARG A 36 11.24 3.09 -7.37
C ARG A 36 11.74 3.30 -5.95
N GLN A 37 10.83 3.37 -5.01
CA GLN A 37 11.16 3.50 -3.59
C GLN A 37 11.95 2.28 -3.10
N ALA A 38 11.53 1.08 -3.48
CA ALA A 38 12.23 -0.16 -3.14
C ALA A 38 13.65 -0.19 -3.72
N GLU A 39 13.85 0.28 -4.94
CA GLU A 39 15.17 0.39 -5.55
C GLU A 39 16.08 1.34 -4.78
N LEU A 40 15.58 2.52 -4.42
CA LEU A 40 16.32 3.48 -3.59
C LEU A 40 16.66 2.88 -2.24
N MET A 41 15.75 2.14 -1.64
CA MET A 41 15.94 1.52 -0.34
C MET A 41 16.99 0.42 -0.35
N LYS A 42 17.16 -0.28 -1.46
CA LYS A 42 18.23 -1.28 -1.61
C LYS A 42 19.61 -0.68 -1.38
N TRP A 43 19.83 0.56 -1.85
CA TRP A 43 21.09 1.27 -1.63
C TRP A 43 21.39 1.48 -0.16
N PHE A 44 20.36 1.65 0.67
CA PHE A 44 20.46 1.85 2.11
C PHE A 44 20.20 0.56 2.89
N LYS A 45 20.03 -0.57 2.21
CA LYS A 45 19.72 -1.87 2.80
C LYS A 45 18.43 -1.84 3.64
N ILE A 46 17.45 -1.08 3.20
CA ILE A 46 16.13 -0.97 3.80
C ILE A 46 15.13 -1.63 2.85
N ASP A 47 14.32 -2.55 3.34
CA ASP A 47 13.27 -3.15 2.52
C ASP A 47 11.97 -2.35 2.61
N ILE A 48 11.06 -2.61 1.67
CA ILE A 48 9.77 -1.90 1.58
C ILE A 48 8.89 -2.17 2.81
N ASP A 49 8.97 -3.37 3.37
CA ASP A 49 8.20 -3.72 4.56
C ASP A 49 8.59 -2.84 5.76
N LYS A 50 9.88 -2.64 5.97
CA LYS A 50 10.38 -1.75 7.02
C LYS A 50 9.93 -0.31 6.81
N ALA A 51 9.86 0.15 5.55
CA ALA A 51 9.35 1.47 5.23
C ALA A 51 7.88 1.63 5.62
N PHE A 52 7.04 0.65 5.28
CA PHE A 52 5.63 0.66 5.69
C PHE A 52 5.48 0.61 7.21
N VAL A 53 6.26 -0.23 7.89
CA VAL A 53 6.25 -0.30 9.36
C VAL A 53 6.61 1.07 9.96
N GLY A 54 7.60 1.77 9.39
CA GLY A 54 7.98 3.11 9.83
C GLY A 54 6.85 4.13 9.66
N LEU A 55 6.20 4.15 8.49
CA LEU A 55 5.08 5.06 8.24
C LEU A 55 3.89 4.77 9.17
N ILE A 56 3.55 3.50 9.34
CA ILE A 56 2.48 3.06 10.23
C ILE A 56 2.82 3.45 11.67
N GLY A 57 4.07 3.23 12.09
CA GLY A 57 4.54 3.60 13.42
C GLY A 57 4.39 5.08 13.73
N VAL A 58 4.72 5.96 12.79
CA VAL A 58 4.52 7.41 12.94
C VAL A 58 3.04 7.74 13.15
N LYS A 59 2.16 7.14 12.37
CA LYS A 59 0.71 7.38 12.48
C LYS A 59 0.13 6.80 13.76
N LEU A 60 0.60 5.63 14.19
CA LEU A 60 0.19 5.04 15.47
C LEU A 60 0.62 5.91 16.65
N ALA A 61 1.85 6.41 16.65
CA ALA A 61 2.35 7.31 17.69
C ALA A 61 1.52 8.59 17.75
N ARG A 62 1.21 9.18 16.59
CA ARG A 62 0.35 10.37 16.52
C ARG A 62 -1.05 10.08 17.06
N LEU A 63 -1.63 8.97 16.68
CA LEU A 63 -2.96 8.57 17.14
C LEU A 63 -2.98 8.34 18.66
N ALA A 64 -1.97 7.66 19.19
CA ALA A 64 -1.82 7.45 20.64
C ALA A 64 -1.76 8.79 21.38
N THR A 65 -1.00 9.76 20.88
CA THR A 65 -0.91 11.09 21.45
C THR A 65 -2.26 11.82 21.43
N LEU A 66 -2.97 11.76 20.31
CA LEU A 66 -4.28 12.41 20.16
C LEU A 66 -5.33 11.79 21.07
N LEU A 67 -5.32 10.46 21.21
CA LEU A 67 -6.27 9.75 22.07
C LEU A 67 -6.00 9.95 23.57
N ASP A 68 -4.75 10.26 23.93
CA ASP A 68 -4.36 10.52 25.32
C ASP A 68 -4.74 11.92 25.80
N LYS A 69 -5.11 12.83 24.90
CA LYS A 69 -5.54 14.17 25.26
C LYS A 69 -6.92 14.14 25.90
N THR A 70 -6.99 14.56 27.17
CA THR A 70 -8.24 14.55 27.92
C THR A 70 -9.07 15.82 27.75
N ASN A 71 -8.46 16.96 27.39
CA ASN A 71 -9.12 18.26 27.50
C ASN A 71 -9.64 18.85 26.17
N SER A 72 -9.21 18.41 25.03
CA SER A 72 -9.69 18.89 23.72
C SER A 72 -9.31 17.90 22.64
N PRO A 73 -10.01 16.77 22.54
CA PRO A 73 -9.70 15.82 21.48
C PRO A 73 -9.99 16.47 20.12
N ASN A 74 -9.03 16.39 19.21
CA ASN A 74 -9.22 16.80 17.85
C ASN A 74 -9.73 15.60 17.05
N TYR A 75 -11.04 15.46 17.01
CA TYR A 75 -11.68 14.30 16.35
C TYR A 75 -11.36 14.22 14.87
N GLU A 76 -11.23 15.34 14.18
CA GLU A 76 -10.84 15.37 12.78
C GLU A 76 -9.45 14.78 12.57
N SER A 77 -8.47 15.15 13.39
CA SER A 77 -7.12 14.60 13.32
C SER A 77 -7.08 13.14 13.72
N ILE A 78 -7.93 12.70 14.65
CA ILE A 78 -8.07 11.29 15.03
C ILE A 78 -8.61 10.49 13.84
N ASP A 79 -9.68 10.96 13.23
CA ASP A 79 -10.29 10.29 12.07
C ASP A 79 -9.33 10.24 10.89
N ASP A 80 -8.60 11.32 10.62
CA ASP A 80 -7.59 11.37 9.57
C ASP A 80 -6.46 10.37 9.83
N SER A 81 -6.05 10.23 11.08
CA SER A 81 -4.99 9.27 11.46
C SER A 81 -5.44 7.82 11.27
N PHE A 82 -6.69 7.51 11.64
CA PHE A 82 -7.26 6.18 11.36
C PHE A 82 -7.35 5.91 9.86
N LEU A 83 -7.80 6.90 9.09
CA LEU A 83 -7.91 6.78 7.64
C LEU A 83 -6.53 6.53 7.00
N ASP A 84 -5.51 7.25 7.44
CA ASP A 84 -4.14 7.05 6.95
C ASP A 84 -3.62 5.66 7.29
N LEU A 85 -3.87 5.17 8.51
CA LEU A 85 -3.46 3.82 8.92
C LEU A 85 -4.11 2.75 8.07
N THR A 86 -5.42 2.83 7.87
CA THR A 86 -6.14 1.85 7.04
C THR A 86 -5.65 1.89 5.60
N THR A 87 -5.37 3.07 5.07
CA THR A 87 -4.85 3.24 3.71
C THR A 87 -3.46 2.66 3.58
N TYR A 88 -2.55 2.92 4.50
CA TYR A 88 -1.20 2.34 4.46
C TYR A 88 -1.23 0.82 4.58
N CYS A 89 -2.05 0.28 5.46
CA CYS A 89 -2.19 -1.18 5.58
C CYS A 89 -2.75 -1.79 4.29
N GLY A 90 -3.74 -1.16 3.69
CA GLY A 90 -4.31 -1.60 2.41
C GLY A 90 -3.31 -1.54 1.27
N LEU A 91 -2.56 -0.46 1.16
CA LEU A 91 -1.52 -0.31 0.14
C LEU A 91 -0.39 -1.33 0.33
N TRP A 92 0.02 -1.55 1.56
CA TRP A 92 1.04 -2.54 1.88
C TRP A 92 0.60 -3.95 1.50
N ALA A 93 -0.61 -4.33 1.88
CA ALA A 93 -1.19 -5.62 1.50
C ALA A 93 -1.29 -5.76 -0.03
N SER A 94 -1.71 -4.71 -0.72
CA SER A 94 -1.81 -4.67 -2.18
C SER A 94 -0.44 -4.84 -2.84
N TYR A 95 0.58 -4.18 -2.31
CA TYR A 95 1.95 -4.31 -2.79
C TYR A 95 2.44 -5.75 -2.66
N HIS A 96 2.20 -6.38 -1.52
CA HIS A 96 2.57 -7.78 -1.30
C HIS A 96 1.88 -8.71 -2.31
N ALA A 97 0.61 -8.52 -2.56
CA ALA A 97 -0.15 -9.32 -3.52
C ALA A 97 0.42 -9.14 -4.94
N TRP A 98 0.69 -7.90 -5.32
CA TRP A 98 1.29 -7.59 -6.63
C TRP A 98 2.70 -8.18 -6.75
N ALA A 99 3.56 -8.00 -5.76
CA ALA A 99 4.93 -8.52 -5.74
C ALA A 99 4.96 -10.05 -5.84
N LYS A 100 4.02 -10.72 -5.17
CA LYS A 100 3.86 -12.17 -5.27
C LYS A 100 3.54 -12.60 -6.70
N LYS A 101 2.64 -11.88 -7.39
CA LYS A 101 2.32 -12.14 -8.79
C LYS A 101 3.53 -11.94 -9.69
N GLN A 102 4.32 -10.90 -9.47
CA GLN A 102 5.53 -10.64 -10.25
C GLN A 102 6.58 -11.72 -10.07
N ARG A 103 6.78 -12.23 -8.85
CA ARG A 103 7.68 -13.33 -8.58
C ARG A 103 7.23 -14.62 -9.29
N SER A 104 5.95 -14.93 -9.19
CA SER A 104 5.37 -16.11 -9.86
C SER A 104 5.53 -16.03 -11.38
N LEU A 105 5.32 -14.86 -11.96
CA LEU A 105 5.51 -14.61 -13.38
C LEU A 105 6.98 -14.72 -13.77
N GLY A 106 7.89 -14.18 -12.98
CA GLY A 106 9.33 -14.30 -13.19
C GLY A 106 9.80 -15.76 -13.14
N ASP A 107 9.33 -16.53 -12.19
CA ASP A 107 9.61 -17.96 -12.08
C ASP A 107 9.08 -18.73 -13.29
N PHE A 108 7.88 -18.40 -13.75
CA PHE A 108 7.29 -18.97 -14.96
C PHE A 108 8.15 -18.68 -16.18
N VAL A 109 8.55 -17.43 -16.38
CA VAL A 109 9.40 -17.01 -17.50
C VAL A 109 10.74 -17.75 -17.46
N ASN A 110 11.42 -17.77 -16.34
CA ASN A 110 12.72 -18.43 -16.19
C ASN A 110 12.63 -19.92 -16.50
N ARG A 111 11.62 -20.61 -15.95
CA ARG A 111 11.42 -22.03 -16.17
C ARG A 111 11.18 -22.35 -17.66
N ASN A 112 10.35 -21.55 -18.31
CA ASN A 112 10.00 -21.81 -19.71
C ASN A 112 11.11 -21.40 -20.69
N VAL A 113 11.89 -20.38 -20.37
CA VAL A 113 13.09 -20.02 -21.14
C VAL A 113 14.12 -21.17 -21.09
N VAL A 114 14.38 -21.71 -19.89
CA VAL A 114 15.28 -22.87 -19.72
C VAL A 114 14.79 -24.08 -20.50
N LEU A 115 13.48 -24.30 -20.56
CA LEU A 115 12.88 -25.41 -21.28
C LEU A 115 12.65 -25.12 -22.77
N GLY A 116 12.95 -23.91 -23.23
CA GLY A 116 12.74 -23.52 -24.64
C GLY A 116 11.28 -23.47 -25.06
N LYS A 117 10.35 -23.26 -24.12
CA LYS A 117 8.91 -23.38 -24.37
C LYS A 117 8.21 -22.02 -24.55
N ILE A 118 8.88 -20.91 -24.31
CA ILE A 118 8.28 -19.57 -24.44
C ILE A 118 8.77 -18.91 -25.71
N GLU A 119 7.84 -18.54 -26.58
CA GLU A 119 8.10 -17.69 -27.75
C GLU A 119 7.78 -16.22 -27.41
N GLU A 120 6.80 -15.99 -26.53
CA GLU A 120 6.40 -14.66 -26.08
C GLU A 120 6.30 -14.64 -24.56
N VAL A 121 6.75 -13.53 -23.97
CA VAL A 121 6.53 -13.26 -22.56
C VAL A 121 5.08 -12.81 -22.37
N PRO A 122 4.32 -13.41 -21.42
CA PRO A 122 2.97 -12.94 -21.12
C PRO A 122 2.97 -11.43 -20.85
N GLY A 123 2.04 -10.71 -21.46
CA GLY A 123 1.95 -9.27 -21.34
C GLY A 123 1.77 -8.82 -19.87
N TYR A 124 2.41 -7.75 -19.52
CA TYR A 124 2.30 -7.12 -18.23
C TYR A 124 1.20 -6.05 -18.25
#